data_fbdd507e665a7e8179366108e9a293a8
#
_entry.id   fbdd507e665a7e8179366108e9a293a8
#
_cell.length_a   1.000
_cell.length_b   1.000
_cell.length_c   1.000
_cell.angle_alpha   90.00
_cell.angle_beta   90.00
_cell.angle_gamma   90.00
#
_symmetry.space_group_name_H-M   'P 1'
#
loop_
_entity.id
_entity.type
_entity.pdbx_description
1 polymer ?
#
loop_
_entity_poly.entity_id
_entity_poly.type
_entity_poly.pdbx_seq_one_letter_code
_entity_poly.pdbx_strand_id
1 'polypeptide(L)'
;MKKNDLENLKKYVGNIKEYSDIIDEYPIKAMSALLDRDYVYKKDLIVPEGWHWLYFLETPQQNQLGPDGHKKREGFIPPVKLPRRMHAGGTMMFYSPIILGDKIKKVSKIQNIELKTGSTGNLIFLTIQHAFYKEKKKLLVETQNIVFREEKKSSKNKTSLQPTVEKFKYEKIWDPSAEMLFRYSALTFNTHRIHYDYPYATKIEGYENIVVHGPLLATFVLDLVNKVAKVEGKKLFSLSYRVNIPVFVGGKIKVQGIDDIEGFKFWIKDSKGKTALSAKVVFTN
;
A
#
# COMPACT_ATOMS: atom_id res chain seq x y z
N MET A 1 -10.88 9.08 23.17
CA MET A 1 -9.50 9.60 23.28
C MET A 1 -9.59 11.01 23.87
N LYS A 2 -8.75 11.33 24.87
CA LYS A 2 -8.76 12.66 25.52
C LYS A 2 -7.99 13.66 24.62
N LYS A 3 -8.32 14.98 24.71
CA LYS A 3 -7.65 16.05 23.95
C LYS A 3 -6.12 16.02 24.13
N ASN A 4 -5.65 15.76 25.35
CA ASN A 4 -4.23 15.63 25.68
C ASN A 4 -3.52 14.46 24.96
N ASP A 5 -4.24 13.37 24.64
CA ASP A 5 -3.65 12.25 23.89
C ASP A 5 -3.31 12.69 22.46
N LEU A 6 -4.18 13.46 21.81
CA LEU A 6 -3.93 13.98 20.45
C LEU A 6 -2.75 14.95 20.42
N GLU A 7 -2.71 15.90 21.37
CA GLU A 7 -1.59 16.87 21.45
C GLU A 7 -0.23 16.16 21.63
N ASN A 8 -0.18 15.08 22.41
CA ASN A 8 1.03 14.27 22.54
C ASN A 8 1.41 13.56 21.24
N LEU A 9 0.43 13.08 20.47
CA LEU A 9 0.71 12.47 19.18
C LEU A 9 1.21 13.51 18.16
N LYS A 10 0.65 14.72 18.17
CA LYS A 10 1.06 15.79 17.26
C LYS A 10 2.52 16.23 17.43
N LYS A 11 3.14 16.00 18.59
CA LYS A 11 4.57 16.25 18.82
C LYS A 11 5.47 15.42 17.88
N TYR A 12 4.96 14.36 17.28
CA TYR A 12 5.67 13.54 16.30
C TYR A 12 5.66 14.13 14.88
N VAL A 13 4.80 15.13 14.61
CA VAL A 13 4.80 15.82 13.31
C VAL A 13 6.13 16.51 13.11
N GLY A 14 6.71 16.30 11.94
CA GLY A 14 8.06 16.80 11.62
C GLY A 14 9.18 15.80 11.92
N ASN A 15 8.93 14.71 12.68
CA ASN A 15 9.94 13.67 12.90
C ASN A 15 10.43 13.11 11.57
N ILE A 16 11.74 12.93 11.47
CA ILE A 16 12.43 12.41 10.28
C ILE A 16 13.15 11.12 10.65
N LYS A 17 13.12 10.17 9.72
CA LYS A 17 13.92 8.95 9.76
C LYS A 17 14.53 8.69 8.37
N GLU A 18 15.80 8.36 8.35
CA GLU A 18 16.54 8.10 7.13
C GLU A 18 16.94 6.63 7.04
N TYR A 19 16.97 6.13 5.82
CA TYR A 19 17.37 4.78 5.48
C TYR A 19 18.24 4.83 4.23
N SER A 20 19.14 3.88 4.09
CA SER A 20 19.86 3.67 2.84
C SER A 20 19.78 2.21 2.47
N ASP A 21 19.67 1.94 1.19
CA ASP A 21 19.60 0.58 0.68
C ASP A 21 20.22 0.50 -0.72
N ILE A 22 20.55 -0.71 -1.13
CA ILE A 22 21.01 -1.02 -2.48
C ILE A 22 19.90 -1.79 -3.19
N ILE A 23 19.63 -1.44 -4.42
CA ILE A 23 18.60 -2.09 -5.23
C ILE A 23 19.14 -3.40 -5.78
N ASP A 24 18.89 -4.48 -5.05
CA ASP A 24 19.33 -5.84 -5.37
C ASP A 24 18.45 -6.51 -6.43
N GLU A 25 19.00 -7.50 -7.11
CA GLU A 25 18.33 -8.29 -8.13
C GLU A 25 17.23 -9.19 -7.56
N TYR A 26 17.50 -9.85 -6.41
CA TYR A 26 16.62 -10.89 -5.89
C TYR A 26 15.17 -10.43 -5.66
N PRO A 27 14.90 -9.28 -5.02
CA PRO A 27 13.53 -8.81 -4.84
C PRO A 27 12.78 -8.60 -6.16
N ILE A 28 13.48 -8.09 -7.20
CA ILE A 28 12.90 -7.88 -8.54
C ILE A 28 12.53 -9.22 -9.18
N LYS A 29 13.44 -10.18 -9.16
CA LYS A 29 13.23 -11.53 -9.69
C LYS A 29 12.08 -12.24 -8.98
N ALA A 30 12.06 -12.19 -7.64
CA ALA A 30 11.05 -12.83 -6.84
C ALA A 30 9.65 -12.18 -7.00
N MET A 31 9.58 -10.86 -7.15
CA MET A 31 8.33 -10.15 -7.43
C MET A 31 7.83 -10.42 -8.86
N SER A 32 8.73 -10.54 -9.83
CA SER A 32 8.39 -10.98 -11.19
C SER A 32 7.70 -12.34 -11.15
N ALA A 33 8.30 -13.30 -10.45
CA ALA A 33 7.73 -14.64 -10.29
C ALA A 33 6.40 -14.66 -9.53
N LEU A 34 6.19 -13.74 -8.58
CA LEU A 34 4.91 -13.58 -7.86
C LEU A 34 3.79 -13.09 -8.79
N LEU A 35 4.12 -12.25 -9.78
CA LEU A 35 3.18 -11.65 -10.72
C LEU A 35 3.09 -12.41 -12.06
N ASP A 36 3.66 -13.62 -12.14
CA ASP A 36 3.74 -14.44 -13.35
C ASP A 36 4.34 -13.68 -14.55
N ARG A 37 5.44 -12.97 -14.28
CA ARG A 37 6.22 -12.25 -15.29
C ARG A 37 7.55 -12.92 -15.52
N ASP A 38 7.97 -13.01 -16.77
CA ASP A 38 9.32 -13.42 -17.11
C ASP A 38 10.32 -12.40 -16.57
N TYR A 39 11.34 -12.90 -15.91
CA TYR A 39 12.47 -12.10 -15.47
C TYR A 39 13.67 -12.34 -16.39
N VAL A 40 14.17 -11.25 -16.98
CA VAL A 40 15.41 -11.27 -17.75
C VAL A 40 16.37 -10.26 -17.13
N TYR A 41 17.52 -10.75 -16.67
CA TYR A 41 18.58 -9.88 -16.17
C TYR A 41 19.05 -8.94 -17.28
N LYS A 42 19.16 -7.64 -16.93
CA LYS A 42 19.80 -6.62 -17.77
C LYS A 42 20.64 -5.72 -16.88
N LYS A 43 21.83 -5.38 -17.32
CA LYS A 43 22.57 -4.26 -16.74
C LYS A 43 21.67 -3.02 -16.89
N ASP A 44 21.59 -2.19 -15.86
CA ASP A 44 20.73 -1.00 -15.83
C ASP A 44 19.21 -1.30 -15.94
N LEU A 45 18.76 -2.46 -15.43
CA LEU A 45 17.35 -2.82 -15.36
C LEU A 45 16.58 -1.76 -14.54
N ILE A 46 15.56 -1.18 -15.17
CA ILE A 46 14.64 -0.26 -14.48
C ILE A 46 13.71 -1.07 -13.58
N VAL A 47 13.65 -0.69 -12.31
CA VAL A 47 12.71 -1.24 -11.33
C VAL A 47 11.31 -0.73 -11.64
N PRO A 48 10.30 -1.62 -11.81
CA PRO A 48 8.93 -1.20 -12.04
C PRO A 48 8.40 -0.30 -10.92
N GLU A 49 7.55 0.64 -11.28
CA GLU A 49 6.93 1.58 -10.33
C GLU A 49 6.15 0.83 -9.25
N GLY A 50 6.32 1.26 -8.00
CA GLY A 50 5.76 0.61 -6.82
C GLY A 50 6.64 -0.49 -6.22
N TRP A 51 7.61 -1.04 -6.96
CA TRP A 51 8.47 -2.10 -6.44
C TRP A 51 9.57 -1.60 -5.48
N HIS A 52 9.70 -0.31 -5.28
CA HIS A 52 10.52 0.26 -4.21
C HIS A 52 10.07 -0.21 -2.82
N TRP A 53 8.84 -0.72 -2.65
CA TRP A 53 8.36 -1.34 -1.41
C TRP A 53 9.04 -2.65 -1.05
N LEU A 54 9.81 -3.25 -1.97
CA LEU A 54 10.62 -4.44 -1.73
C LEU A 54 11.96 -4.13 -1.03
N TYR A 55 12.25 -2.86 -0.83
CA TYR A 55 13.51 -2.36 -0.27
C TYR A 55 13.25 -1.48 0.94
N PHE A 56 14.31 -1.08 1.64
CA PHE A 56 14.24 -0.27 2.86
C PHE A 56 13.40 -0.93 3.95
N LEU A 57 13.45 -2.25 4.02
CA LEU A 57 12.63 -3.05 4.94
C LEU A 57 13.10 -2.85 6.38
N GLU A 58 12.16 -2.62 7.29
CA GLU A 58 12.45 -2.68 8.72
C GLU A 58 12.48 -4.15 9.16
N THR A 59 13.54 -4.53 9.87
CA THR A 59 13.76 -5.89 10.38
C THR A 59 13.74 -5.90 11.92
N PRO A 60 12.58 -5.67 12.56
CA PRO A 60 12.48 -5.72 14.02
C PRO A 60 12.78 -7.12 14.54
N GLN A 61 13.42 -7.18 15.71
CA GLN A 61 13.60 -8.44 16.42
C GLN A 61 12.23 -9.03 16.82
N GLN A 62 12.16 -10.34 17.00
CA GLN A 62 10.92 -11.05 17.33
C GLN A 62 10.22 -10.49 18.58
N ASN A 63 10.99 -10.11 19.62
CA ASN A 63 10.47 -9.53 20.87
C ASN A 63 9.97 -8.07 20.72
N GLN A 64 10.26 -7.43 19.59
CA GLN A 64 9.79 -6.09 19.26
C GLN A 64 8.44 -6.09 18.52
N LEU A 65 7.89 -7.27 18.20
CA LEU A 65 6.59 -7.37 17.55
C LEU A 65 5.45 -7.20 18.55
N GLY A 66 4.40 -6.55 18.09
CA GLY A 66 3.11 -6.45 18.77
C GLY A 66 2.22 -7.68 18.52
N PRO A 67 1.07 -7.77 19.17
CA PRO A 67 0.16 -8.91 19.03
C PRO A 67 -0.44 -9.04 17.61
N ASP A 68 -0.46 -7.96 16.84
CA ASP A 68 -0.90 -7.93 15.44
C ASP A 68 0.19 -8.35 14.44
N GLY A 69 1.42 -8.60 14.92
CA GLY A 69 2.58 -8.94 14.10
C GLY A 69 3.37 -7.75 13.57
N HIS A 70 2.89 -6.52 13.71
CA HIS A 70 3.71 -5.35 13.40
C HIS A 70 4.71 -5.05 14.51
N LYS A 71 5.78 -4.31 14.16
CA LYS A 71 6.65 -3.69 15.15
C LYS A 71 5.82 -2.83 16.12
N LYS A 72 6.13 -2.91 17.41
CA LYS A 72 5.54 -2.08 18.46
C LYS A 72 5.63 -0.60 18.07
N ARG A 73 4.61 0.16 18.44
CA ARG A 73 4.46 1.58 18.07
C ARG A 73 5.31 2.45 18.99
N GLU A 74 6.57 2.53 18.66
CA GLU A 74 7.57 3.31 19.38
C GLU A 74 8.61 3.89 18.42
N GLY A 75 9.28 4.94 18.82
CA GLY A 75 10.29 5.62 18.01
C GLY A 75 9.66 6.52 16.95
N PHE A 76 9.86 6.22 15.65
CA PHE A 76 9.39 7.08 14.56
C PHE A 76 7.85 7.13 14.48
N ILE A 77 7.17 5.98 14.55
CA ILE A 77 5.70 5.93 14.55
C ILE A 77 5.17 6.28 15.94
N PRO A 78 4.22 7.23 16.06
CA PRO A 78 3.68 7.62 17.34
C PRO A 78 2.94 6.47 18.04
N PRO A 79 2.92 6.43 19.39
CA PRO A 79 2.29 5.38 20.19
C PRO A 79 0.76 5.53 20.22
N VAL A 80 0.13 5.38 19.05
CA VAL A 80 -1.32 5.43 18.91
C VAL A 80 -1.96 4.26 19.64
N LYS A 81 -2.85 4.54 20.59
CA LYS A 81 -3.52 3.52 21.42
C LYS A 81 -4.65 2.77 20.71
N LEU A 82 -5.11 3.25 19.53
CA LEU A 82 -6.15 2.57 18.75
C LEU A 82 -5.62 1.27 18.17
N PRO A 83 -6.25 0.10 18.43
CA PRO A 83 -5.64 -1.20 18.17
C PRO A 83 -5.43 -1.50 16.69
N ARG A 84 -6.39 -1.18 15.83
CA ARG A 84 -6.38 -1.57 14.42
C ARG A 84 -5.62 -0.56 13.56
N ARG A 85 -4.66 -1.05 12.79
CA ARG A 85 -3.89 -0.28 11.82
C ARG A 85 -4.22 -0.72 10.41
N MET A 86 -4.49 0.25 9.51
CA MET A 86 -4.84 -0.02 8.13
C MET A 86 -4.06 0.90 7.18
N HIS A 87 -3.62 0.35 6.06
CA HIS A 87 -3.14 1.13 4.93
C HIS A 87 -4.36 1.71 4.18
N ALA A 88 -4.50 3.03 4.16
CA ALA A 88 -5.67 3.68 3.57
C ALA A 88 -5.45 4.13 2.12
N GLY A 89 -4.21 4.13 1.66
CA GLY A 89 -3.82 4.59 0.33
C GLY A 89 -2.67 5.57 0.38
N GLY A 90 -2.47 6.30 -0.70
CA GLY A 90 -1.38 7.26 -0.81
C GLY A 90 -1.26 7.87 -2.20
N THR A 91 -0.18 8.61 -2.40
CA THR A 91 0.19 9.19 -3.68
C THR A 91 1.65 8.92 -3.94
N MET A 92 1.98 8.50 -5.14
CA MET A 92 3.36 8.36 -5.62
C MET A 92 3.58 9.32 -6.79
N MET A 93 4.72 10.03 -6.77
CA MET A 93 5.15 10.94 -7.83
C MET A 93 6.54 10.49 -8.31
N PHE A 94 6.62 10.07 -9.56
CA PHE A 94 7.84 9.49 -10.17
C PHE A 94 8.58 10.57 -10.96
N TYR A 95 9.81 10.88 -10.58
CA TYR A 95 10.65 11.90 -11.22
C TYR A 95 11.75 11.29 -12.08
N SER A 96 12.29 10.16 -11.65
CA SER A 96 13.35 9.45 -12.39
C SER A 96 13.27 7.97 -12.07
N PRO A 97 13.67 7.08 -12.99
CA PRO A 97 13.68 5.65 -12.74
C PRO A 97 14.63 5.27 -11.62
N ILE A 98 14.26 4.23 -10.89
CA ILE A 98 15.14 3.47 -9.99
C ILE A 98 15.77 2.37 -10.83
N ILE A 99 17.07 2.15 -10.70
CA ILE A 99 17.82 1.21 -11.51
C ILE A 99 18.48 0.17 -10.61
N LEU A 100 18.55 -1.07 -11.07
CA LEU A 100 19.27 -2.16 -10.41
C LEU A 100 20.72 -1.73 -10.10
N GLY A 101 21.17 -1.97 -8.86
CA GLY A 101 22.47 -1.56 -8.35
C GLY A 101 22.53 -0.13 -7.78
N ASP A 102 21.45 0.66 -7.90
CA ASP A 102 21.43 2.01 -7.31
C ASP A 102 21.57 1.94 -5.79
N LYS A 103 22.42 2.83 -5.23
CA LYS A 103 22.44 3.16 -3.80
C LYS A 103 21.46 4.30 -3.57
N ILE A 104 20.39 4.05 -2.82
CA ILE A 104 19.31 5.01 -2.64
C ILE A 104 19.17 5.36 -1.17
N LYS A 105 18.98 6.66 -0.91
CA LYS A 105 18.59 7.21 0.40
C LYS A 105 17.08 7.46 0.40
N LYS A 106 16.39 6.91 1.40
CA LYS A 106 14.99 7.18 1.72
C LYS A 106 14.91 8.09 2.94
N VAL A 107 14.25 9.23 2.80
CA VAL A 107 13.95 10.15 3.90
C VAL A 107 12.45 10.09 4.18
N SER A 108 12.09 9.65 5.36
CA SER A 108 10.70 9.54 5.82
C SER A 108 10.39 10.66 6.81
N LYS A 109 9.30 11.40 6.60
CA LYS A 109 8.87 12.49 7.48
C LYS A 109 7.39 12.35 7.82
N ILE A 110 7.04 12.47 9.09
CA ILE A 110 5.64 12.56 9.51
C ILE A 110 5.13 13.94 9.11
N GLN A 111 4.17 13.98 8.19
CA GLN A 111 3.61 15.22 7.67
C GLN A 111 2.41 15.71 8.49
N ASN A 112 1.55 14.79 8.91
CA ASN A 112 0.33 15.15 9.61
C ASN A 112 -0.17 14.01 10.51
N ILE A 113 -0.84 14.40 11.60
CA ILE A 113 -1.59 13.51 12.48
C ILE A 113 -2.93 14.17 12.77
N GLU A 114 -4.01 13.54 12.35
CA GLU A 114 -5.37 14.09 12.45
C GLU A 114 -6.31 13.09 13.14
N LEU A 115 -7.10 13.59 14.07
CA LEU A 115 -8.20 12.84 14.66
C LEU A 115 -9.49 13.18 13.92
N LYS A 116 -10.21 12.17 13.47
CA LYS A 116 -11.59 12.29 12.98
C LYS A 116 -12.51 11.43 13.84
N THR A 117 -13.64 11.98 14.23
CA THR A 117 -14.69 11.24 14.93
C THR A 117 -15.83 11.00 13.95
N GLY A 118 -16.12 9.75 13.68
CA GLY A 118 -17.19 9.34 12.79
C GLY A 118 -18.20 8.42 13.50
N SER A 119 -19.20 7.96 12.76
CA SER A 119 -20.22 7.01 13.24
C SER A 119 -19.67 5.68 13.77
N THR A 120 -18.41 5.35 13.39
CA THR A 120 -17.73 4.11 13.80
C THR A 120 -16.69 4.31 14.91
N GLY A 121 -16.70 5.48 15.58
CA GLY A 121 -15.74 5.83 16.63
C GLY A 121 -14.61 6.75 16.17
N ASN A 122 -13.55 6.80 16.96
CA ASN A 122 -12.38 7.62 16.69
C ASN A 122 -11.46 6.98 15.64
N LEU A 123 -11.00 7.82 14.71
CA LEU A 123 -10.03 7.47 13.68
C LEU A 123 -8.83 8.42 13.78
N ILE A 124 -7.63 7.89 13.83
CA ILE A 124 -6.40 8.69 13.69
C ILE A 124 -5.82 8.44 12.32
N PHE A 125 -5.67 9.51 11.57
CA PHE A 125 -4.98 9.54 10.29
C PHE A 125 -3.54 9.97 10.53
N LEU A 126 -2.60 9.15 10.09
CA LEU A 126 -1.17 9.43 10.08
C LEU A 126 -0.72 9.52 8.63
N THR A 127 -0.21 10.68 8.22
CA THR A 127 0.35 10.90 6.89
C THR A 127 1.86 10.95 6.98
N ILE A 128 2.54 10.06 6.24
CA ILE A 128 4.00 9.99 6.16
C ILE A 128 4.40 10.26 4.72
N GLN A 129 5.36 11.14 4.51
CA GLN A 129 6.00 11.32 3.23
C GLN A 129 7.35 10.61 3.22
N HIS A 130 7.62 9.87 2.15
CA HIS A 130 8.88 9.22 1.86
C HIS A 130 9.45 9.82 0.58
N ALA A 131 10.65 10.40 0.65
CA ALA A 131 11.38 10.91 -0.49
C ALA A 131 12.61 10.06 -0.75
N PHE A 132 12.82 9.64 -2.00
CA PHE A 132 13.88 8.74 -2.40
C PHE A 132 14.87 9.46 -3.30
N TYR A 133 16.16 9.30 -2.99
CA TYR A 133 17.25 10.02 -3.67
C TYR A 133 18.38 9.07 -4.04
N LYS A 134 18.91 9.25 -5.25
CA LYS A 134 20.24 8.78 -5.63
C LYS A 134 21.14 10.01 -5.60
N GLU A 135 22.07 10.06 -4.64
CA GLU A 135 22.86 11.27 -4.34
C GLU A 135 21.94 12.49 -4.10
N LYS A 136 22.02 13.53 -4.93
CA LYS A 136 21.15 14.72 -4.88
C LYS A 136 19.92 14.63 -5.78
N LYS A 137 19.84 13.60 -6.65
CA LYS A 137 18.74 13.44 -7.61
C LYS A 137 17.53 12.79 -6.94
N LYS A 138 16.41 13.50 -6.97
CA LYS A 138 15.13 12.96 -6.50
C LYS A 138 14.57 11.95 -7.50
N LEU A 139 14.23 10.75 -7.04
CA LEU A 139 13.69 9.68 -7.87
C LEU A 139 12.18 9.54 -7.72
N LEU A 140 11.71 9.55 -6.48
CA LEU A 140 10.33 9.28 -6.13
C LEU A 140 9.95 10.05 -4.87
N VAL A 141 8.71 10.53 -4.79
CA VAL A 141 8.07 10.95 -3.53
C VAL A 141 6.79 10.12 -3.36
N GLU A 142 6.68 9.45 -2.22
CA GLU A 142 5.49 8.73 -1.81
C GLU A 142 4.88 9.40 -0.58
N THR A 143 3.57 9.64 -0.61
CA THR A 143 2.79 10.00 0.58
C THR A 143 1.94 8.80 0.97
N GLN A 144 2.14 8.28 2.18
CA GLN A 144 1.43 7.13 2.70
C GLN A 144 0.43 7.56 3.76
N ASN A 145 -0.81 7.12 3.64
CA ASN A 145 -1.87 7.35 4.62
C ASN A 145 -2.16 6.07 5.41
N ILE A 146 -1.92 6.13 6.71
CA ILE A 146 -2.22 5.06 7.66
C ILE A 146 -3.39 5.51 8.53
N VAL A 147 -4.36 4.63 8.74
CA VAL A 147 -5.50 4.87 9.62
C VAL A 147 -5.44 3.91 10.80
N PHE A 148 -5.52 4.48 11.99
CA PHE A 148 -5.75 3.72 13.21
C PHE A 148 -7.20 3.90 13.63
N ARG A 149 -7.84 2.80 14.08
CA ARG A 149 -9.24 2.81 14.51
C ARG A 149 -9.47 1.95 15.74
N GLU A 150 -10.58 2.20 16.40
CA GLU A 150 -11.11 1.38 17.48
C GLU A 150 -11.53 -0.01 16.97
N GLU A 151 -11.65 -0.97 17.87
CA GLU A 151 -12.28 -2.24 17.57
C GLU A 151 -13.74 -2.01 17.18
N LYS A 152 -14.16 -2.67 16.13
CA LYS A 152 -15.55 -2.59 15.69
C LYS A 152 -16.41 -3.34 16.71
N LYS A 153 -17.11 -2.66 17.59
CA LYS A 153 -18.28 -3.25 18.25
C LYS A 153 -19.21 -3.66 17.12
N SER A 154 -19.62 -4.92 17.09
CA SER A 154 -20.46 -5.51 16.02
C SER A 154 -21.69 -4.63 15.75
N SER A 155 -21.58 -3.67 14.84
CA SER A 155 -22.74 -2.96 14.33
C SER A 155 -23.21 -3.66 13.08
N LYS A 156 -24.45 -4.13 13.09
CA LYS A 156 -25.14 -4.72 11.95
C LYS A 156 -25.35 -3.73 10.77
N ASN A 157 -24.98 -2.47 10.93
CA ASN A 157 -25.04 -1.47 9.87
C ASN A 157 -23.80 -1.58 8.97
N LYS A 158 -23.80 -2.59 8.11
CA LYS A 158 -22.98 -2.58 6.90
C LYS A 158 -23.54 -1.48 6.01
N THR A 159 -22.84 -0.37 5.87
CA THR A 159 -23.00 0.48 4.69
C THR A 159 -22.63 -0.42 3.51
N SER A 160 -23.64 -1.04 2.90
CA SER A 160 -23.43 -1.89 1.74
C SER A 160 -23.15 -0.96 0.58
N LEU A 161 -21.85 -0.77 0.28
CA LEU A 161 -21.50 -0.22 -1.03
C LEU A 161 -22.17 -1.12 -2.06
N GLN A 162 -23.10 -0.55 -2.84
CA GLN A 162 -23.74 -1.29 -3.91
C GLN A 162 -22.70 -1.57 -4.99
N PRO A 163 -22.81 -2.71 -5.67
CA PRO A 163 -22.05 -2.95 -6.88
C PRO A 163 -22.31 -1.81 -7.88
N THR A 164 -21.25 -1.22 -8.40
CA THR A 164 -21.35 -0.18 -9.44
C THR A 164 -20.90 -0.77 -10.77
N VAL A 165 -21.68 -0.50 -11.83
CA VAL A 165 -21.26 -0.81 -13.19
C VAL A 165 -20.60 0.44 -13.76
N GLU A 166 -19.30 0.36 -13.99
CA GLU A 166 -18.52 1.42 -14.60
C GLU A 166 -18.03 0.95 -15.96
N LYS A 167 -18.11 1.84 -16.99
CA LYS A 167 -17.48 1.56 -18.27
C LYS A 167 -15.97 1.51 -18.09
N PHE A 168 -15.31 0.57 -18.73
CA PHE A 168 -13.86 0.44 -18.71
C PHE A 168 -13.33 0.18 -20.13
N LYS A 169 -12.08 0.56 -20.36
CA LYS A 169 -11.33 0.32 -21.60
C LYS A 169 -10.25 -0.73 -21.37
N TYR A 170 -9.71 -0.80 -20.16
CA TYR A 170 -8.62 -1.70 -19.78
C TYR A 170 -9.08 -2.60 -18.65
N GLU A 171 -8.73 -3.88 -18.70
CA GLU A 171 -9.02 -4.83 -17.63
C GLU A 171 -7.88 -5.85 -17.47
N LYS A 172 -7.62 -6.22 -16.23
CA LYS A 172 -6.83 -7.40 -15.86
C LYS A 172 -7.47 -8.08 -14.65
N ILE A 173 -7.60 -9.40 -14.72
CA ILE A 173 -8.14 -10.22 -13.63
C ILE A 173 -6.98 -10.80 -12.83
N TRP A 174 -7.11 -10.77 -11.51
CA TRP A 174 -6.21 -11.41 -10.56
C TRP A 174 -7.00 -12.36 -9.65
N ASP A 175 -6.33 -13.43 -9.20
CA ASP A 175 -6.86 -14.38 -8.23
C ASP A 175 -5.90 -14.45 -7.02
N PRO A 176 -6.03 -13.52 -6.05
CA PRO A 176 -5.14 -13.50 -4.89
C PRO A 176 -5.30 -14.77 -4.05
N SER A 177 -4.27 -15.58 -3.97
CA SER A 177 -4.21 -16.80 -3.19
C SER A 177 -3.45 -16.62 -1.86
N ALA A 178 -3.59 -17.58 -0.95
CA ALA A 178 -2.86 -17.56 0.32
C ALA A 178 -1.33 -17.63 0.07
N GLU A 179 -0.89 -18.39 -0.93
CA GLU A 179 0.51 -18.51 -1.32
C GLU A 179 1.05 -17.18 -1.84
N MET A 180 0.24 -16.46 -2.63
CA MET A 180 0.61 -15.13 -3.14
C MET A 180 0.78 -14.15 -1.97
N LEU A 181 -0.11 -14.15 -0.99
CA LEU A 181 -0.01 -13.29 0.19
C LEU A 181 1.22 -13.65 1.05
N PHE A 182 1.48 -14.94 1.26
CA PHE A 182 2.66 -15.39 1.98
C PHE A 182 3.95 -14.92 1.28
N ARG A 183 4.06 -15.13 -0.02
CA ARG A 183 5.23 -14.69 -0.81
C ARG A 183 5.40 -13.17 -0.76
N TYR A 184 4.31 -12.39 -0.87
CA TYR A 184 4.36 -10.94 -0.76
C TYR A 184 4.76 -10.47 0.65
N SER A 185 4.22 -11.11 1.70
CA SER A 185 4.65 -10.86 3.08
C SER A 185 6.14 -11.13 3.29
N ALA A 186 6.65 -12.24 2.73
CA ALA A 186 8.07 -12.58 2.81
C ALA A 186 8.94 -11.55 2.08
N LEU A 187 8.55 -11.13 0.88
CA LEU A 187 9.27 -10.15 0.07
C LEU A 187 9.31 -8.75 0.71
N THR A 188 8.27 -8.37 1.45
CA THR A 188 8.16 -7.05 2.09
C THR A 188 8.47 -7.10 3.59
N PHE A 189 8.88 -8.24 4.11
CA PHE A 189 9.07 -8.53 5.54
C PHE A 189 7.88 -8.07 6.39
N ASN A 190 6.67 -8.22 5.86
CA ASN A 190 5.44 -7.79 6.50
C ASN A 190 4.80 -8.94 7.27
N THR A 191 4.85 -8.85 8.59
CA THR A 191 4.36 -9.87 9.51
C THR A 191 2.99 -9.57 10.10
N HIS A 192 2.21 -8.67 9.50
CA HIS A 192 0.85 -8.39 9.95
C HIS A 192 -0.04 -9.63 9.80
N ARG A 193 -0.52 -10.16 10.91
CA ARG A 193 -1.20 -11.45 11.02
C ARG A 193 -2.45 -11.58 10.16
N ILE A 194 -3.13 -10.49 9.85
CA ILE A 194 -4.33 -10.53 9.00
C ILE A 194 -4.09 -11.09 7.59
N HIS A 195 -2.83 -11.14 7.14
CA HIS A 195 -2.47 -11.58 5.79
C HIS A 195 -2.12 -13.06 5.68
N TYR A 196 -1.93 -13.77 6.83
CA TYR A 196 -1.53 -15.19 6.82
C TYR A 196 -2.13 -16.02 7.96
N ASP A 197 -2.53 -15.39 9.08
CA ASP A 197 -3.08 -16.07 10.24
C ASP A 197 -4.60 -16.03 10.20
N TYR A 198 -5.21 -17.06 9.60
CA TYR A 198 -6.66 -17.16 9.44
C TYR A 198 -7.43 -17.06 10.78
N PRO A 199 -7.05 -17.79 11.87
CA PRO A 199 -7.69 -17.63 13.16
C PRO A 199 -7.64 -16.20 13.70
N TYR A 200 -6.49 -15.54 13.57
CA TYR A 200 -6.35 -14.14 13.99
C TYR A 200 -7.24 -13.21 13.17
N ALA A 201 -7.15 -13.30 11.85
CA ALA A 201 -7.94 -12.45 10.96
C ALA A 201 -9.44 -12.59 11.21
N THR A 202 -9.94 -13.83 11.42
CA THR A 202 -11.37 -14.09 11.54
C THR A 202 -11.89 -13.93 12.97
N LYS A 203 -11.20 -14.51 13.97
CA LYS A 203 -11.69 -14.55 15.36
C LYS A 203 -11.33 -13.29 16.14
N ILE A 204 -10.15 -12.69 15.87
CA ILE A 204 -9.67 -11.51 16.61
C ILE A 204 -10.02 -10.23 15.86
N GLU A 205 -9.73 -10.15 14.55
CA GLU A 205 -10.02 -8.97 13.76
C GLU A 205 -11.44 -8.94 13.18
N GLY A 206 -12.14 -10.08 13.13
CA GLY A 206 -13.53 -10.20 12.64
C GLY A 206 -13.67 -10.01 11.14
N TYR A 207 -12.65 -10.34 10.35
CA TYR A 207 -12.71 -10.39 8.90
C TYR A 207 -13.37 -11.69 8.40
N GLU A 208 -13.82 -11.70 7.15
CA GLU A 208 -14.43 -12.89 6.53
C GLU A 208 -13.36 -13.97 6.20
N ASN A 209 -12.14 -13.55 5.89
CA ASN A 209 -11.00 -14.40 5.52
C ASN A 209 -9.70 -13.60 5.73
N ILE A 210 -8.54 -14.20 5.37
CA ILE A 210 -7.27 -13.46 5.33
C ILE A 210 -7.34 -12.35 4.29
N VAL A 211 -6.73 -11.21 4.62
CA VAL A 211 -6.89 -9.94 3.89
C VAL A 211 -5.75 -9.75 2.90
N VAL A 212 -6.06 -9.37 1.67
CA VAL A 212 -5.05 -8.98 0.68
C VAL A 212 -4.38 -7.66 1.12
N HIS A 213 -3.07 -7.60 1.02
CA HIS A 213 -2.30 -6.40 1.39
C HIS A 213 -2.72 -5.18 0.57
N GLY A 214 -2.95 -4.04 1.21
CA GLY A 214 -3.25 -2.79 0.51
C GLY A 214 -2.18 -2.42 -0.53
N PRO A 215 -0.88 -2.49 -0.21
CA PRO A 215 0.19 -2.29 -1.19
C PRO A 215 0.18 -3.31 -2.34
N LEU A 216 -0.18 -4.58 -2.10
CA LEU A 216 -0.32 -5.56 -3.19
C LEU A 216 -1.47 -5.20 -4.14
N LEU A 217 -2.60 -4.71 -3.61
CA LEU A 217 -3.69 -4.19 -4.45
C LEU A 217 -3.20 -3.01 -5.32
N ALA A 218 -2.45 -2.07 -4.74
CA ALA A 218 -1.85 -0.98 -5.51
C ALA A 218 -0.84 -1.49 -6.56
N THR A 219 -0.09 -2.56 -6.26
CA THR A 219 0.80 -3.22 -7.22
C THR A 219 0.03 -3.81 -8.39
N PHE A 220 -1.13 -4.42 -8.17
CA PHE A 220 -1.98 -4.91 -9.26
C PHE A 220 -2.50 -3.77 -10.16
N VAL A 221 -2.82 -2.62 -9.57
CA VAL A 221 -3.17 -1.42 -10.35
C VAL A 221 -1.97 -0.95 -11.18
N LEU A 222 -0.80 -0.81 -10.54
CA LEU A 222 0.42 -0.38 -11.23
C LEU A 222 0.84 -1.35 -12.36
N ASP A 223 0.58 -2.64 -12.19
CA ASP A 223 0.82 -3.63 -13.24
C ASP A 223 0.00 -3.34 -14.52
N LEU A 224 -1.29 -3.01 -14.38
CA LEU A 224 -2.14 -2.61 -15.50
C LEU A 224 -1.76 -1.22 -16.01
N VAL A 225 -1.50 -0.25 -15.12
CA VAL A 225 -1.08 1.12 -15.46
C VAL A 225 0.18 1.10 -16.33
N ASN A 226 1.18 0.32 -15.97
CA ASN A 226 2.43 0.21 -16.73
C ASN A 226 2.22 -0.43 -18.12
N LYS A 227 1.29 -1.38 -18.23
CA LYS A 227 0.86 -1.91 -19.53
C LYS A 227 0.22 -0.83 -20.40
N VAL A 228 -0.70 -0.06 -19.82
CA VAL A 228 -1.38 1.04 -20.52
C VAL A 228 -0.37 2.11 -20.92
N ALA A 229 0.52 2.52 -20.02
CA ALA A 229 1.59 3.48 -20.34
C ALA A 229 2.42 3.05 -21.55
N LYS A 230 2.81 1.77 -21.60
CA LYS A 230 3.56 1.22 -22.74
C LYS A 230 2.77 1.26 -24.06
N VAL A 231 1.49 0.88 -24.01
CA VAL A 231 0.61 0.88 -25.21
C VAL A 231 0.38 2.30 -25.72
N GLU A 232 0.17 3.25 -24.80
CA GLU A 232 -0.09 4.66 -25.12
C GLU A 232 1.21 5.46 -25.40
N GLY A 233 2.39 4.85 -25.31
CA GLY A 233 3.68 5.53 -25.50
C GLY A 233 3.97 6.62 -24.46
N LYS A 234 3.41 6.49 -23.26
CA LYS A 234 3.47 7.47 -22.16
C LYS A 234 4.32 6.98 -21.00
N LYS A 235 4.70 7.88 -20.09
CA LYS A 235 5.40 7.57 -18.85
C LYS A 235 4.50 7.87 -17.65
N LEU A 236 4.51 6.99 -16.64
CA LEU A 236 3.79 7.26 -15.40
C LEU A 236 4.47 8.40 -14.64
N PHE A 237 3.72 9.48 -14.39
CA PHE A 237 4.17 10.58 -13.54
C PHE A 237 3.65 10.45 -12.11
N SER A 238 2.36 10.18 -11.95
CA SER A 238 1.81 10.01 -10.60
C SER A 238 0.66 9.01 -10.56
N LEU A 239 0.55 8.37 -9.39
CA LEU A 239 -0.59 7.54 -9.01
C LEU A 239 -1.05 7.96 -7.62
N SER A 240 -2.33 8.36 -7.50
CA SER A 240 -3.00 8.56 -6.22
C SER A 240 -4.07 7.50 -6.05
N TYR A 241 -4.09 6.80 -4.90
CA TYR A 241 -5.03 5.71 -4.68
C TYR A 241 -5.60 5.71 -3.27
N ARG A 242 -6.79 5.12 -3.13
CA ARG A 242 -7.48 4.93 -1.87
C ARG A 242 -8.04 3.51 -1.79
N VAL A 243 -7.77 2.84 -0.68
CA VAL A 243 -8.40 1.57 -0.33
C VAL A 243 -9.74 1.84 0.34
N ASN A 244 -10.83 1.36 -0.25
CA ASN A 244 -12.20 1.63 0.19
C ASN A 244 -12.73 0.53 1.12
N ILE A 245 -12.49 -0.75 0.74
CA ILE A 245 -12.89 -1.93 1.52
C ILE A 245 -11.77 -2.98 1.47
N PRO A 246 -11.70 -3.88 2.46
CA PRO A 246 -10.77 -5.01 2.40
C PRO A 246 -11.16 -5.98 1.28
N VAL A 247 -10.14 -6.56 0.65
CA VAL A 247 -10.26 -7.68 -0.28
C VAL A 247 -9.77 -8.94 0.43
N PHE A 248 -10.43 -10.05 0.20
CA PHE A 248 -10.09 -11.34 0.80
C PHE A 248 -9.62 -12.34 -0.24
N VAL A 249 -8.83 -13.31 0.18
CA VAL A 249 -8.48 -14.46 -0.67
C VAL A 249 -9.73 -15.31 -0.96
N GLY A 250 -9.65 -16.11 -2.03
CA GLY A 250 -10.74 -17.00 -2.44
C GLY A 250 -11.78 -16.36 -3.38
N GLY A 251 -11.41 -15.24 -4.01
CA GLY A 251 -12.25 -14.63 -5.02
C GLY A 251 -11.47 -13.76 -6.01
N LYS A 252 -11.78 -13.92 -7.30
CA LYS A 252 -11.17 -13.12 -8.36
C LYS A 252 -11.50 -11.65 -8.19
N ILE A 253 -10.52 -10.80 -8.45
CA ILE A 253 -10.66 -9.36 -8.50
C ILE A 253 -10.43 -8.86 -9.92
N LYS A 254 -11.07 -7.75 -10.28
CA LYS A 254 -10.91 -7.10 -11.58
C LYS A 254 -10.26 -5.75 -11.38
N VAL A 255 -9.07 -5.57 -11.93
CA VAL A 255 -8.43 -4.26 -12.08
C VAL A 255 -8.91 -3.69 -13.39
N GLN A 256 -9.58 -2.56 -13.34
CA GLN A 256 -10.19 -1.92 -14.50
C GLN A 256 -9.72 -0.47 -14.61
N GLY A 257 -9.75 0.08 -15.82
CA GLY A 257 -9.36 1.46 -16.07
C GLY A 257 -10.00 2.07 -17.30
N ILE A 258 -10.07 3.39 -17.33
CA ILE A 258 -10.61 4.19 -18.42
C ILE A 258 -9.85 5.51 -18.54
N ASP A 259 -9.84 6.06 -19.73
CA ASP A 259 -9.39 7.44 -19.98
C ASP A 259 -10.36 8.43 -19.29
N ASP A 260 -9.84 9.49 -18.70
CA ASP A 260 -10.60 10.53 -18.04
C ASP A 260 -10.10 11.90 -18.49
N ILE A 261 -10.91 12.95 -18.36
CA ILE A 261 -10.57 14.32 -18.78
C ILE A 261 -9.28 14.82 -18.12
N GLU A 262 -9.06 14.44 -16.85
CA GLU A 262 -7.89 14.84 -16.07
C GLU A 262 -6.76 13.79 -16.05
N GLY A 263 -6.80 12.78 -16.94
CA GLY A 263 -5.82 11.69 -16.98
C GLY A 263 -6.48 10.32 -17.12
N PHE A 264 -6.22 9.43 -16.19
CA PHE A 264 -6.77 8.07 -16.22
C PHE A 264 -7.32 7.70 -14.84
N LYS A 265 -8.44 6.99 -14.82
CA LYS A 265 -9.01 6.38 -13.62
C LYS A 265 -8.83 4.88 -13.67
N PHE A 266 -8.40 4.31 -12.55
CA PHE A 266 -8.32 2.87 -12.34
C PHE A 266 -9.04 2.50 -11.05
N TRP A 267 -9.55 1.27 -11.00
CA TRP A 267 -10.19 0.73 -9.79
C TRP A 267 -10.06 -0.79 -9.72
N ILE A 268 -10.26 -1.30 -8.53
CA ILE A 268 -10.38 -2.74 -8.30
C ILE A 268 -11.81 -3.05 -7.90
N LYS A 269 -12.44 -3.98 -8.60
CA LYS A 269 -13.68 -4.64 -8.18
C LYS A 269 -13.33 -5.93 -7.45
N ASP A 270 -13.93 -6.12 -6.26
CA ASP A 270 -13.86 -7.39 -5.56
C ASP A 270 -14.73 -8.46 -6.26
N SER A 271 -14.70 -9.70 -5.76
CA SER A 271 -15.51 -10.82 -6.29
C SER A 271 -17.03 -10.58 -6.21
N LYS A 272 -17.48 -9.60 -5.42
CA LYS A 272 -18.89 -9.20 -5.24
C LYS A 272 -19.23 -7.95 -6.08
N GLY A 273 -18.31 -7.47 -6.94
CA GLY A 273 -18.49 -6.29 -7.80
C GLY A 273 -18.36 -4.93 -7.07
N LYS A 274 -17.92 -4.91 -5.82
CA LYS A 274 -17.75 -3.67 -5.06
C LYS A 274 -16.39 -3.04 -5.35
N THR A 275 -16.33 -1.70 -5.40
CA THR A 275 -15.07 -0.98 -5.62
C THR A 275 -14.19 -1.02 -4.37
N ALA A 276 -13.18 -1.89 -4.39
CA ALA A 276 -12.27 -2.12 -3.27
C ALA A 276 -11.14 -1.09 -3.21
N LEU A 277 -10.68 -0.63 -4.37
CA LEU A 277 -9.67 0.42 -4.49
C LEU A 277 -10.03 1.33 -5.65
N SER A 278 -9.78 2.63 -5.48
CA SER A 278 -9.90 3.64 -6.55
C SER A 278 -8.57 4.36 -6.72
N ALA A 279 -8.19 4.65 -7.95
CA ALA A 279 -6.95 5.34 -8.26
C ALA A 279 -7.12 6.36 -9.39
N LYS A 280 -6.36 7.47 -9.30
CA LYS A 280 -6.14 8.45 -10.37
C LYS A 280 -4.69 8.37 -10.83
N VAL A 281 -4.48 8.41 -12.13
CA VAL A 281 -3.18 8.29 -12.76
C VAL A 281 -2.94 9.46 -13.70
N VAL A 282 -1.75 10.04 -13.62
CA VAL A 282 -1.28 11.05 -14.56
C VAL A 282 -0.07 10.49 -15.30
N PHE A 283 -0.13 10.52 -16.62
CA PHE A 283 1.00 10.23 -17.48
C PHE A 283 1.63 11.52 -18.02
N THR A 284 2.89 11.43 -18.38
CA THR A 284 3.60 12.41 -19.21
C THR A 284 3.97 11.78 -20.55
N ASN A 285 4.28 12.60 -21.49
CA ASN A 285 4.85 12.20 -22.79
C ASN A 285 6.26 11.67 -22.64
#